data_38936314a322720ff7321c2a438970ef
#
_entry.id   38936314a322720ff7321c2a438970ef
#
_cell.length_a   1.000
_cell.length_b   1.000
_cell.length_c   1.000
_cell.angle_alpha   90.00
_cell.angle_beta   90.00
_cell.angle_gamma   90.00
#
_symmetry.space_group_name_H-M   'P 1'
#
loop_
_entity.id
_entity.type
_entity.pdbx_description
1 polymer ?
#
loop_
_entity_poly.entity_id
_entity_poly.type
_entity_poly.pdbx_seq_one_letter_code
_entity_poly.pdbx_strand_id
1 'polypeptide(L)'
;GDMAALQQTAEAECTSCQTERARSHRVVTDASTLPPELYQEPFSSAPALYTFNIPRYFATNLRAREYAKQKKVQLSWCYARDVPLRTEDRSLKREQLDAKLFACLHRHDQQTNHLPSVYPLAMGMPVRLTENEDRSRQLYRGRKGEIVGWTIAPDCIPESISGEFILHTLPVAIYVYFPGATWKIGDLDVGVYPMKKRSRIWKVNKKTGVEARRTGFWFIPDFGSTAHMIQGATLDAAFVDLQHSSSKPSMTSLIAAYVCLSRVRKLENMCVMQPF
;
A
#
# COMPACT_ATOMS: atom_id res chain seq x y z
N GLY A 1 19.79 -32.48 -29.48
CA GLY A 1 19.13 -31.76 -30.61
C GLY A 1 17.84 -31.05 -30.19
N ASP A 2 17.22 -31.46 -29.09
CA ASP A 2 15.83 -31.02 -28.80
C ASP A 2 15.67 -29.84 -27.85
N MET A 3 16.73 -29.51 -27.12
CA MET A 3 16.65 -28.36 -26.17
C MET A 3 16.68 -26.99 -26.87
N ALA A 4 17.41 -26.86 -27.98
CA ALA A 4 17.47 -25.61 -28.74
C ALA A 4 16.16 -25.34 -29.52
N ALA A 5 15.50 -26.39 -30.00
CA ALA A 5 14.20 -26.28 -30.66
C ALA A 5 13.08 -25.90 -29.69
N LEU A 6 13.10 -26.43 -28.47
CA LEU A 6 12.15 -26.06 -27.40
C LEU A 6 12.36 -24.63 -26.91
N GLN A 7 13.62 -24.16 -26.84
CA GLN A 7 13.91 -22.76 -26.51
C GLN A 7 13.44 -21.80 -27.60
N GLN A 8 13.68 -22.13 -28.89
CA GLN A 8 13.21 -21.30 -30.00
C GLN A 8 11.68 -21.25 -30.11
N THR A 9 10.96 -22.35 -29.82
CA THR A 9 9.48 -22.36 -29.80
C THR A 9 8.95 -21.54 -28.62
N ALA A 10 9.57 -21.65 -27.43
CA ALA A 10 9.20 -20.87 -26.27
C ALA A 10 9.46 -19.35 -26.46
N GLU A 11 10.56 -19.00 -27.12
CA GLU A 11 10.86 -17.60 -27.47
C GLU A 11 9.94 -17.07 -28.57
N ALA A 12 9.56 -17.87 -29.55
CA ALA A 12 8.61 -17.50 -30.60
C ALA A 12 7.18 -17.33 -30.04
N GLU A 13 6.73 -18.21 -29.14
CA GLU A 13 5.46 -18.07 -28.43
C GLU A 13 5.47 -16.87 -27.48
N CYS A 14 6.59 -16.58 -26.82
CA CYS A 14 6.76 -15.41 -25.96
C CYS A 14 6.71 -14.11 -26.80
N THR A 15 7.32 -14.09 -27.97
CA THR A 15 7.33 -12.93 -28.88
C THR A 15 5.95 -12.70 -29.51
N SER A 16 5.24 -13.76 -29.89
CA SER A 16 3.84 -13.70 -30.36
C SER A 16 2.92 -13.18 -29.26
N CYS A 17 3.05 -13.68 -28.03
CA CYS A 17 2.30 -13.23 -26.87
C CYS A 17 2.60 -11.76 -26.50
N GLN A 18 3.84 -11.31 -26.67
CA GLN A 18 4.22 -9.90 -26.49
C GLN A 18 3.63 -9.00 -27.57
N THR A 19 3.61 -9.45 -28.82
CA THR A 19 3.05 -8.70 -29.97
C THR A 19 1.53 -8.61 -29.91
N GLU A 20 0.83 -9.65 -29.49
CA GLU A 20 -0.62 -9.60 -29.25
C GLU A 20 -0.95 -8.73 -28.03
N ARG A 21 -0.15 -8.77 -26.96
CA ARG A 21 -0.32 -7.91 -25.76
C ARG A 21 -0.10 -6.44 -26.08
N ALA A 22 0.86 -6.10 -26.93
CA ALA A 22 1.08 -4.73 -27.42
C ALA A 22 -0.08 -4.21 -28.29
N ARG A 23 -0.76 -5.09 -29.04
CA ARG A 23 -1.92 -4.75 -29.87
C ARG A 23 -3.22 -4.58 -29.09
N SER A 24 -3.30 -5.05 -27.85
CA SER A 24 -4.55 -5.13 -27.07
C SER A 24 -4.71 -4.08 -25.99
N HIS A 25 -4.10 -2.90 -26.07
CA HIS A 25 -4.20 -1.79 -25.09
C HIS A 25 -3.89 -2.16 -23.62
N ARG A 26 -3.17 -3.26 -23.39
CA ARG A 26 -2.97 -3.84 -22.04
C ARG A 26 -1.64 -3.51 -21.42
N VAL A 27 -0.70 -2.93 -22.17
CA VAL A 27 0.57 -2.45 -21.67
C VAL A 27 0.54 -0.93 -21.73
N VAL A 28 0.58 -0.29 -20.58
CA VAL A 28 0.66 1.16 -20.46
C VAL A 28 2.13 1.55 -20.39
N THR A 29 2.65 2.10 -21.46
CA THR A 29 4.03 2.58 -21.55
C THR A 29 4.17 4.03 -21.12
N ASP A 30 3.09 4.81 -21.18
CA ASP A 30 3.04 6.20 -20.76
C ASP A 30 1.77 6.46 -19.94
N ALA A 31 1.96 6.87 -18.67
CA ALA A 31 0.86 7.17 -17.76
C ALA A 31 0.08 8.45 -18.14
N SER A 32 0.65 9.32 -18.99
CA SER A 32 -0.03 10.54 -19.46
C SER A 32 -1.10 10.26 -20.54
N THR A 33 -1.08 9.08 -21.16
CA THR A 33 -1.95 8.67 -22.26
C THR A 33 -2.75 7.41 -21.94
N LEU A 34 -3.31 7.32 -20.74
CA LEU A 34 -4.15 6.18 -20.40
C LEU A 34 -5.42 6.15 -21.25
N PRO A 35 -5.74 5.00 -21.88
CA PRO A 35 -6.98 4.83 -22.61
C PRO A 35 -8.21 5.17 -21.75
N PRO A 36 -9.24 5.83 -22.31
CA PRO A 36 -10.44 6.23 -21.56
C PRO A 36 -11.14 5.09 -20.84
N GLU A 37 -11.04 3.87 -21.34
CA GLU A 37 -11.63 2.66 -20.77
C GLU A 37 -11.05 2.33 -19.38
N LEU A 38 -9.81 2.75 -19.09
CA LEU A 38 -9.17 2.52 -17.80
C LEU A 38 -9.69 3.44 -16.68
N TYR A 39 -10.47 4.46 -17.02
CA TYR A 39 -11.16 5.33 -16.06
C TYR A 39 -12.59 4.86 -15.74
N GLN A 40 -13.07 3.82 -16.44
CA GLN A 40 -14.40 3.25 -16.25
C GLN A 40 -14.32 1.90 -15.52
N GLU A 41 -15.47 1.42 -15.02
CA GLU A 41 -15.54 0.08 -14.47
C GLU A 41 -15.26 -0.99 -15.55
N PRO A 42 -14.53 -2.06 -15.18
CA PRO A 42 -14.09 -2.44 -13.84
C PRO A 42 -12.73 -1.86 -13.42
N PHE A 43 -12.07 -1.04 -14.23
CA PHE A 43 -10.73 -0.53 -13.94
C PHE A 43 -10.70 0.64 -12.96
N SER A 44 -11.75 1.49 -12.91
CA SER A 44 -11.81 2.65 -12.01
C SER A 44 -11.66 2.28 -10.53
N SER A 45 -12.16 1.10 -10.15
CA SER A 45 -12.05 0.53 -8.79
C SER A 45 -10.96 -0.54 -8.65
N ALA A 46 -10.28 -0.89 -9.74
CA ALA A 46 -9.32 -2.00 -9.75
C ALA A 46 -8.08 -1.71 -8.88
N PRO A 47 -7.63 -2.67 -8.06
CA PRO A 47 -6.39 -2.54 -7.32
C PRO A 47 -5.17 -2.64 -8.24
N ALA A 48 -4.09 -1.97 -7.85
CA ALA A 48 -2.78 -2.18 -8.46
C ALA A 48 -2.03 -3.31 -7.73
N LEU A 49 -1.46 -4.22 -8.51
CA LEU A 49 -0.73 -5.39 -8.02
C LEU A 49 0.76 -5.21 -8.30
N TYR A 50 1.57 -5.40 -7.29
CA TYR A 50 3.01 -5.22 -7.32
C TYR A 50 3.73 -6.50 -6.94
N THR A 51 4.85 -6.77 -7.60
CA THR A 51 5.74 -7.87 -7.22
C THR A 51 6.48 -7.57 -5.91
N PHE A 52 6.72 -6.28 -5.59
CA PHE A 52 7.47 -5.83 -4.41
C PHE A 52 6.71 -4.84 -3.54
N ASN A 53 7.08 -4.79 -2.27
CA ASN A 53 6.46 -3.88 -1.29
C ASN A 53 6.85 -2.41 -1.47
N ILE A 54 8.05 -2.10 -1.98
CA ILE A 54 8.52 -0.72 -2.13
C ILE A 54 7.69 0.04 -3.16
N PRO A 55 7.55 -0.43 -4.43
CA PRO A 55 6.67 0.23 -5.41
C PRO A 55 5.22 0.34 -4.90
N ARG A 56 4.68 -0.73 -4.31
CA ARG A 56 3.34 -0.71 -3.71
C ARG A 56 3.19 0.44 -2.71
N TYR A 57 4.14 0.60 -1.80
CA TYR A 57 4.08 1.61 -0.75
C TYR A 57 4.02 3.03 -1.33
N PHE A 58 4.90 3.36 -2.27
CA PHE A 58 4.91 4.68 -2.89
C PHE A 58 3.66 4.94 -3.73
N ALA A 59 3.30 3.99 -4.58
CA ALA A 59 2.13 4.13 -5.45
C ALA A 59 0.82 4.24 -4.66
N THR A 60 0.69 3.53 -3.54
CA THR A 60 -0.47 3.60 -2.65
C THR A 60 -0.64 5.01 -2.07
N ASN A 61 0.45 5.66 -1.67
CA ASN A 61 0.41 7.04 -1.16
C ASN A 61 0.05 8.04 -2.28
N LEU A 62 0.57 7.87 -3.49
CA LEU A 62 0.19 8.70 -4.64
C LEU A 62 -1.30 8.52 -4.99
N ARG A 63 -1.79 7.29 -5.01
CA ARG A 63 -3.22 7.00 -5.27
C ARG A 63 -4.14 7.56 -4.19
N ALA A 64 -3.70 7.66 -2.94
CA ALA A 64 -4.46 8.35 -1.89
C ALA A 64 -4.69 9.83 -2.21
N ARG A 65 -3.68 10.50 -2.80
CA ARG A 65 -3.79 11.89 -3.26
C ARG A 65 -4.78 12.01 -4.41
N GLU A 66 -4.69 11.15 -5.41
CA GLU A 66 -5.63 11.12 -6.55
C GLU A 66 -7.05 10.80 -6.10
N TYR A 67 -7.23 9.87 -5.17
CA TYR A 67 -8.53 9.58 -4.57
C TYR A 67 -9.17 10.83 -3.93
N ALA A 68 -8.40 11.53 -3.09
CA ALA A 68 -8.91 12.74 -2.44
C ALA A 68 -9.30 13.83 -3.45
N LYS A 69 -8.50 14.01 -4.51
CA LYS A 69 -8.77 14.93 -5.60
C LYS A 69 -10.05 14.55 -6.37
N GLN A 70 -10.19 13.28 -6.76
CA GLN A 70 -11.37 12.79 -7.49
C GLN A 70 -12.66 12.89 -6.65
N LYS A 71 -12.58 12.54 -5.38
CA LYS A 71 -13.71 12.62 -4.45
C LYS A 71 -13.96 14.02 -3.91
N LYS A 72 -13.08 15.00 -4.22
CA LYS A 72 -13.13 16.38 -3.73
C LYS A 72 -13.20 16.46 -2.19
N VAL A 73 -12.46 15.57 -1.52
CA VAL A 73 -12.35 15.51 -0.07
C VAL A 73 -10.97 16.00 0.39
N GLN A 74 -10.92 16.54 1.58
CA GLN A 74 -9.68 17.02 2.18
C GLN A 74 -8.75 15.85 2.46
N LEU A 75 -7.49 15.98 2.03
CA LEU A 75 -6.41 15.06 2.36
C LEU A 75 -5.59 15.61 3.52
N SER A 76 -5.40 14.79 4.54
CA SER A 76 -4.50 15.06 5.65
C SER A 76 -3.42 13.98 5.73
N TRP A 77 -2.22 14.38 6.08
CA TRP A 77 -1.08 13.48 6.25
C TRP A 77 -0.66 13.45 7.70
N CYS A 78 -0.43 12.28 8.25
CA CYS A 78 0.29 12.13 9.51
C CYS A 78 1.36 11.05 9.40
N TYR A 79 2.36 11.13 10.27
CA TYR A 79 3.53 10.29 10.22
C TYR A 79 3.67 9.46 11.49
N ALA A 80 4.11 8.21 11.36
CA ALA A 80 4.48 7.40 12.50
C ALA A 80 5.56 8.10 13.32
N ARG A 81 5.51 7.93 14.63
CA ARG A 81 6.51 8.47 15.56
C ARG A 81 7.52 7.39 15.91
N ASP A 82 8.77 7.59 15.51
CA ASP A 82 9.88 6.73 15.90
C ASP A 82 10.67 7.34 17.08
N VAL A 83 10.99 6.52 18.06
CA VAL A 83 11.83 6.88 19.20
C VAL A 83 12.97 5.87 19.31
N PRO A 84 14.23 6.28 19.19
CA PRO A 84 15.38 5.40 19.38
C PRO A 84 15.38 4.76 20.77
N LEU A 85 15.75 3.49 20.87
CA LEU A 85 15.80 2.77 22.14
C LEU A 85 17.14 2.94 22.86
N ARG A 86 18.25 3.09 22.14
CA ARG A 86 19.57 3.27 22.75
C ARG A 86 19.75 4.69 23.28
N THR A 87 20.33 4.80 24.46
CA THR A 87 20.60 6.06 25.13
C THR A 87 21.60 6.92 24.34
N GLU A 88 22.57 6.29 23.67
CA GLU A 88 23.58 6.94 22.83
C GLU A 88 22.95 7.68 21.63
N ASP A 89 21.90 7.11 21.03
CA ASP A 89 21.17 7.76 19.96
C ASP A 89 20.29 8.92 20.44
N ARG A 90 19.97 8.96 21.76
CA ARG A 90 19.22 10.08 22.37
C ARG A 90 20.08 11.31 22.62
N SER A 91 21.40 11.14 22.68
CA SER A 91 22.37 12.24 22.83
C SER A 91 22.69 12.96 21.53
N LEU A 92 22.25 12.45 20.39
CA LEU A 92 22.41 13.11 19.09
C LEU A 92 21.67 14.46 19.11
N LYS A 93 22.28 15.47 18.48
CA LYS A 93 21.59 16.74 18.24
C LYS A 93 20.27 16.49 17.52
N ARG A 94 19.23 17.23 17.87
CA ARG A 94 17.87 17.09 17.33
C ARG A 94 17.85 16.98 15.81
N GLU A 95 18.62 17.82 15.13
CA GLU A 95 18.75 17.82 13.66
C GLU A 95 19.28 16.49 13.08
N GLN A 96 20.27 15.87 13.75
CA GLN A 96 20.82 14.57 13.33
C GLN A 96 19.84 13.43 13.60
N LEU A 97 19.07 13.52 14.67
CA LEU A 97 18.02 12.58 14.99
C LEU A 97 16.87 12.69 13.97
N ASP A 98 16.44 13.90 13.67
CA ASP A 98 15.36 14.16 12.72
C ASP A 98 15.73 13.68 11.31
N ALA A 99 16.97 13.87 10.85
CA ALA A 99 17.43 13.32 9.58
C ALA A 99 17.43 11.78 9.54
N LYS A 100 17.86 11.12 10.62
CA LYS A 100 17.79 9.66 10.75
C LYS A 100 16.36 9.15 10.78
N LEU A 101 15.48 9.82 11.51
CA LEU A 101 14.06 9.48 11.59
C LEU A 101 13.34 9.74 10.27
N PHE A 102 13.68 10.82 9.57
CA PHE A 102 13.15 11.12 8.24
C PHE A 102 13.48 9.99 7.24
N ALA A 103 14.70 9.44 7.28
CA ALA A 103 15.06 8.27 6.48
C ALA A 103 14.18 7.03 6.76
N CYS A 104 13.56 6.96 7.95
CA CYS A 104 12.65 5.88 8.30
C CYS A 104 11.26 6.00 7.66
N LEU A 105 10.88 7.18 7.14
CA LEU A 105 9.59 7.41 6.48
C LEU A 105 9.46 6.64 5.16
N HIS A 106 10.60 6.29 4.53
CA HIS A 106 10.63 5.49 3.30
C HIS A 106 10.49 3.98 3.54
N ARG A 107 10.37 3.55 4.80
CA ARG A 107 10.21 2.13 5.14
C ARG A 107 8.73 1.73 5.03
N HIS A 108 8.46 0.68 4.25
CA HIS A 108 7.11 0.11 4.15
C HIS A 108 6.74 -0.71 5.40
N ASP A 109 5.46 -0.95 5.61
CA ASP A 109 4.88 -1.64 6.76
C ASP A 109 5.55 -2.99 7.11
N GLN A 110 5.92 -3.80 6.11
CA GLN A 110 6.57 -5.10 6.34
C GLN A 110 7.99 -4.98 6.93
N GLN A 111 8.67 -3.84 6.77
CA GLN A 111 9.98 -3.59 7.36
C GLN A 111 9.91 -3.04 8.79
N THR A 112 8.74 -2.62 9.22
CA THR A 112 8.53 -1.88 10.47
C THR A 112 7.49 -2.54 11.38
N ASN A 113 7.48 -3.86 11.38
CA ASN A 113 6.58 -4.71 12.17
C ASN A 113 5.11 -4.30 12.02
N HIS A 114 4.67 -4.15 10.74
CA HIS A 114 3.31 -3.86 10.32
C HIS A 114 2.77 -2.46 10.66
N LEU A 115 3.63 -1.54 11.15
CA LEU A 115 3.28 -0.13 11.34
C LEU A 115 3.83 0.70 10.17
N PRO A 116 3.01 1.18 9.24
CA PRO A 116 3.47 2.03 8.14
C PRO A 116 4.04 3.35 8.65
N SER A 117 4.82 4.00 7.81
CA SER A 117 5.50 5.25 8.17
C SER A 117 4.63 6.48 7.94
N VAL A 118 3.75 6.42 6.94
CA VAL A 118 2.92 7.55 6.47
C VAL A 118 1.47 7.09 6.41
N TYR A 119 0.59 7.95 6.90
CA TYR A 119 -0.86 7.75 6.91
C TYR A 119 -1.55 8.89 6.18
N PRO A 120 -1.95 8.72 4.92
CA PRO A 120 -2.93 9.60 4.29
C PRO A 120 -4.29 9.36 4.91
N LEU A 121 -5.00 10.43 5.21
CA LEU A 121 -6.34 10.43 5.79
C LEU A 121 -7.27 11.23 4.92
N ALA A 122 -8.26 10.59 4.33
CA ALA A 122 -9.32 11.21 3.56
C ALA A 122 -10.65 10.50 3.87
N MET A 123 -11.74 11.24 3.89
CA MET A 123 -13.07 10.68 4.15
C MET A 123 -13.45 9.67 3.06
N GLY A 124 -13.97 8.51 3.46
CA GLY A 124 -14.35 7.41 2.57
C GLY A 124 -13.17 6.62 1.98
N MET A 125 -11.92 6.97 2.34
CA MET A 125 -10.75 6.29 1.78
C MET A 125 -10.69 4.83 2.19
N PRO A 126 -10.56 3.89 1.23
CA PRO A 126 -10.44 2.47 1.54
C PRO A 126 -9.11 2.17 2.23
N VAL A 127 -9.17 1.36 3.29
CA VAL A 127 -8.01 0.92 4.07
C VAL A 127 -8.05 -0.58 4.32
N ARG A 128 -6.89 -1.13 4.63
CA ARG A 128 -6.72 -2.55 4.97
C ARG A 128 -5.88 -2.69 6.22
N LEU A 129 -6.31 -3.54 7.15
CA LEU A 129 -5.56 -3.83 8.36
C LEU A 129 -4.24 -4.54 8.06
N THR A 130 -3.16 -4.08 8.67
CA THR A 130 -1.82 -4.67 8.55
C THR A 130 -1.54 -5.72 9.63
N GLU A 131 -2.34 -5.73 10.71
CA GLU A 131 -2.23 -6.65 11.84
C GLU A 131 -3.63 -6.92 12.44
N ASN A 132 -3.73 -7.93 13.32
CA ASN A 132 -4.96 -8.23 14.05
C ASN A 132 -5.22 -7.15 15.08
N GLU A 133 -6.29 -6.38 14.91
CA GLU A 133 -6.65 -5.28 15.82
C GLU A 133 -7.59 -5.73 16.94
N ASP A 134 -8.63 -6.48 16.61
CA ASP A 134 -9.61 -7.01 17.57
C ASP A 134 -10.20 -8.32 17.08
N ARG A 135 -9.78 -9.42 17.68
CA ARG A 135 -10.22 -10.76 17.29
C ARG A 135 -11.70 -11.02 17.60
N SER A 136 -12.21 -10.45 18.68
CA SER A 136 -13.61 -10.61 19.10
C SER A 136 -14.57 -9.99 18.09
N ARG A 137 -14.13 -8.98 17.36
CA ARG A 137 -14.86 -8.26 16.32
C ARG A 137 -14.47 -8.69 14.91
N GLN A 138 -13.68 -9.74 14.78
CA GLN A 138 -13.19 -10.25 13.49
C GLN A 138 -12.35 -9.21 12.71
N LEU A 139 -11.67 -8.33 13.42
CA LEU A 139 -10.74 -7.36 12.83
C LEU A 139 -9.35 -7.98 12.70
N TYR A 140 -9.22 -8.87 11.73
CA TYR A 140 -7.99 -9.57 11.41
C TYR A 140 -7.17 -8.81 10.37
N ARG A 141 -5.91 -9.12 10.32
CA ARG A 141 -5.01 -8.68 9.26
C ARG A 141 -5.62 -8.96 7.87
N GLY A 142 -5.57 -7.96 6.99
CA GLY A 142 -6.17 -8.03 5.65
C GLY A 142 -7.65 -7.60 5.59
N ARG A 143 -8.35 -7.41 6.74
CA ARG A 143 -9.72 -6.90 6.74
C ARG A 143 -9.75 -5.51 6.13
N LYS A 144 -10.68 -5.29 5.20
CA LYS A 144 -10.91 -4.02 4.52
C LYS A 144 -11.92 -3.19 5.28
N GLY A 145 -11.73 -1.88 5.24
CA GLY A 145 -12.63 -0.88 5.82
C GLY A 145 -12.46 0.46 5.11
N GLU A 146 -13.18 1.48 5.59
CA GLU A 146 -13.18 2.83 5.04
C GLU A 146 -13.01 3.85 6.16
N ILE A 147 -12.20 4.89 5.95
CA ILE A 147 -12.03 5.97 6.92
C ILE A 147 -13.31 6.82 6.94
N VAL A 148 -13.95 6.92 8.11
CA VAL A 148 -15.14 7.74 8.32
C VAL A 148 -14.87 8.94 9.22
N GLY A 149 -13.65 9.12 9.72
CA GLY A 149 -13.25 10.29 10.50
C GLY A 149 -11.99 10.05 11.32
N TRP A 150 -11.54 11.10 11.98
CA TRP A 150 -10.45 11.03 12.96
C TRP A 150 -10.56 12.15 13.98
N THR A 151 -10.03 11.93 15.17
CA THR A 151 -9.94 12.93 16.23
C THR A 151 -8.48 13.35 16.37
N ILE A 152 -8.19 14.63 16.18
CA ILE A 152 -6.87 15.21 16.43
C ILE A 152 -6.74 15.60 17.89
N ALA A 153 -5.49 15.65 18.41
CA ALA A 153 -5.23 16.16 19.73
C ALA A 153 -5.53 17.68 19.80
N PRO A 154 -5.99 18.20 20.93
CA PRO A 154 -6.37 19.62 21.06
C PRO A 154 -5.21 20.60 20.78
N ASP A 155 -3.97 20.17 20.99
CA ASP A 155 -2.74 20.91 20.76
C ASP A 155 -2.19 20.76 19.33
N CYS A 156 -2.83 19.95 18.52
CA CYS A 156 -2.43 19.72 17.12
C CYS A 156 -3.09 20.77 16.21
N ILE A 157 -2.29 21.70 15.73
CA ILE A 157 -2.72 22.67 14.69
C ILE A 157 -2.30 22.08 13.33
N PRO A 158 -3.26 21.73 12.45
CA PRO A 158 -2.93 21.26 11.11
C PRO A 158 -2.25 22.36 10.29
N GLU A 159 -1.13 22.04 9.67
CA GLU A 159 -0.45 22.93 8.73
C GLU A 159 -0.97 22.69 7.32
N SER A 160 -1.36 23.76 6.62
CA SER A 160 -1.81 23.66 5.22
C SER A 160 -0.63 23.89 4.27
N ILE A 161 -0.31 22.90 3.46
CA ILE A 161 0.74 22.96 2.43
C ILE A 161 0.15 22.52 1.10
N SER A 162 0.15 23.42 0.12
CA SER A 162 -0.34 23.14 -1.25
C SER A 162 -1.76 22.53 -1.31
N GLY A 163 -2.65 22.93 -0.38
CA GLY A 163 -4.03 22.44 -0.32
C GLY A 163 -4.22 21.09 0.39
N GLU A 164 -3.15 20.52 0.92
CA GLU A 164 -3.20 19.33 1.79
C GLU A 164 -2.89 19.73 3.23
N PHE A 165 -3.38 19.00 4.22
CA PHE A 165 -3.05 19.24 5.63
C PHE A 165 -1.97 18.29 6.13
N ILE A 166 -1.06 18.80 6.94
CA ILE A 166 -0.06 18.01 7.67
C ILE A 166 -0.42 18.05 9.16
N LEU A 167 -0.61 16.88 9.75
CA LEU A 167 -0.81 16.70 11.17
C LEU A 167 0.55 16.37 11.81
N HIS A 168 1.12 17.30 12.56
CA HIS A 168 2.41 17.12 13.22
C HIS A 168 2.37 16.09 14.36
N THR A 169 1.18 15.75 14.85
CA THR A 169 0.96 14.69 15.82
C THR A 169 0.01 13.63 15.28
N LEU A 170 0.20 12.39 15.73
CA LEU A 170 -0.73 11.31 15.39
C LEU A 170 -2.11 11.60 15.97
N PRO A 171 -3.21 11.40 15.23
CA PRO A 171 -4.57 11.47 15.75
C PRO A 171 -4.75 10.65 17.02
N VAL A 172 -5.64 11.08 17.90
CA VAL A 172 -6.02 10.33 19.12
C VAL A 172 -6.66 9.00 18.72
N ALA A 173 -7.56 9.05 17.73
CA ALA A 173 -8.21 7.90 17.11
C ALA A 173 -8.49 8.17 15.63
N ILE A 174 -8.54 7.11 14.84
CA ILE A 174 -9.02 7.13 13.45
C ILE A 174 -10.21 6.17 13.40
N TYR A 175 -11.35 6.67 12.93
CA TYR A 175 -12.58 5.89 12.86
C TYR A 175 -12.64 5.19 11.50
N VAL A 176 -12.75 3.87 11.52
CA VAL A 176 -12.81 3.03 10.33
C VAL A 176 -14.10 2.24 10.35
N TYR A 177 -14.91 2.39 9.31
CA TYR A 177 -16.07 1.55 9.07
C TYR A 177 -15.67 0.24 8.41
N PHE A 178 -16.18 -0.88 8.94
CA PHE A 178 -15.93 -2.22 8.41
C PHE A 178 -17.23 -2.81 7.83
N PRO A 179 -17.35 -2.93 6.51
CA PRO A 179 -18.54 -3.49 5.87
C PRO A 179 -18.91 -4.88 6.38
N GLY A 180 -20.22 -5.10 6.57
CA GLY A 180 -20.77 -6.37 7.07
C GLY A 180 -20.54 -6.62 8.57
N ALA A 181 -20.01 -5.66 9.31
CA ALA A 181 -19.93 -5.75 10.77
C ALA A 181 -21.30 -5.48 11.40
N THR A 182 -21.65 -6.25 12.43
CA THR A 182 -22.92 -6.15 13.15
C THR A 182 -22.76 -5.60 14.58
N TRP A 183 -21.52 -5.42 15.04
CA TRP A 183 -21.21 -4.89 16.36
C TRP A 183 -21.24 -3.35 16.38
N LYS A 184 -21.51 -2.82 17.56
CA LYS A 184 -21.51 -1.39 17.87
C LYS A 184 -20.57 -1.12 19.07
N ILE A 185 -19.90 0.03 19.06
CA ILE A 185 -18.99 0.45 20.15
C ILE A 185 -19.47 1.79 20.68
N GLY A 186 -19.98 1.79 21.90
CA GLY A 186 -20.52 3.02 22.53
C GLY A 186 -21.53 3.71 21.64
N ASP A 187 -21.37 5.01 21.42
CA ASP A 187 -22.26 5.85 20.61
C ASP A 187 -21.88 5.89 19.12
N LEU A 188 -20.82 5.16 18.70
CA LEU A 188 -20.42 5.08 17.29
C LEU A 188 -21.45 4.29 16.48
N ASP A 189 -21.51 4.55 15.17
CA ASP A 189 -22.36 3.79 14.25
C ASP A 189 -21.96 2.32 14.19
N VAL A 190 -22.89 1.47 13.75
CA VAL A 190 -22.65 0.03 13.58
C VAL A 190 -21.48 -0.20 12.61
N GLY A 191 -20.53 -1.03 13.00
CA GLY A 191 -19.35 -1.35 12.20
C GLY A 191 -18.24 -0.31 12.22
N VAL A 192 -18.39 0.79 12.95
CA VAL A 192 -17.33 1.80 13.10
C VAL A 192 -16.43 1.46 14.29
N TYR A 193 -15.14 1.30 14.01
CA TYR A 193 -14.11 0.98 15.01
C TYR A 193 -13.14 2.15 15.21
N PRO A 194 -12.92 2.58 16.47
CA PRO A 194 -11.96 3.63 16.79
C PRO A 194 -10.54 3.04 16.88
N MET A 195 -9.83 3.04 15.75
CA MET A 195 -8.42 2.63 15.70
C MET A 195 -7.59 3.48 16.65
N LYS A 196 -6.92 2.86 17.62
CA LYS A 196 -6.04 3.53 18.58
C LYS A 196 -4.58 3.37 18.18
N LYS A 197 -3.73 4.29 18.65
CA LYS A 197 -2.28 4.21 18.46
C LYS A 197 -1.72 2.92 19.06
N ARG A 198 -0.84 2.27 18.29
CA ARG A 198 -0.10 1.07 18.69
C ARG A 198 1.39 1.32 18.60
N SER A 199 2.17 0.63 19.40
CA SER A 199 3.63 0.74 19.39
C SER A 199 4.28 -0.62 19.17
N ARG A 200 5.33 -0.62 18.35
CA ARG A 200 6.18 -1.80 18.11
C ARG A 200 7.65 -1.39 18.07
N ILE A 201 8.51 -2.29 18.51
CA ILE A 201 9.96 -2.17 18.34
C ILE A 201 10.30 -2.77 16.99
N TRP A 202 11.14 -2.09 16.21
CA TRP A 202 11.62 -2.56 14.92
C TRP A 202 13.11 -2.25 14.75
N LYS A 203 13.78 -3.02 13.89
CA LYS A 203 15.22 -2.85 13.62
C LYS A 203 15.41 -1.83 12.51
N VAL A 204 15.92 -0.65 12.86
CA VAL A 204 16.26 0.41 11.92
C VAL A 204 17.41 -0.02 11.02
N ASN A 205 18.39 -0.70 11.60
CA ASN A 205 19.52 -1.29 10.89
C ASN A 205 19.74 -2.73 11.38
N LYS A 206 19.52 -3.70 10.50
CA LYS A 206 19.71 -5.11 10.83
C LYS A 206 21.16 -5.49 11.10
N LYS A 207 22.14 -4.79 10.48
CA LYS A 207 23.56 -5.10 10.64
C LYS A 207 24.09 -4.58 11.97
N THR A 208 23.74 -3.39 12.37
CA THR A 208 24.21 -2.76 13.62
C THR A 208 23.29 -3.04 14.82
N GLY A 209 22.14 -3.68 14.59
CA GLY A 209 21.18 -3.98 15.64
C GLY A 209 20.50 -2.73 16.24
N VAL A 210 20.57 -1.56 15.59
CA VAL A 210 19.89 -0.35 16.04
C VAL A 210 18.38 -0.55 15.97
N GLU A 211 17.71 -0.26 17.09
CA GLU A 211 16.27 -0.43 17.24
C GLU A 211 15.58 0.90 17.58
N ALA A 212 14.36 1.05 17.11
CA ALA A 212 13.48 2.15 17.47
C ALA A 212 12.10 1.61 17.86
N ARG A 213 11.39 2.35 18.71
CA ARG A 213 9.98 2.14 18.99
C ARG A 213 9.17 3.03 18.07
N ARG A 214 8.39 2.41 17.17
CA ARG A 214 7.45 3.10 16.30
C ARG A 214 6.07 3.10 16.92
N THR A 215 5.42 4.26 16.90
CA THR A 215 4.01 4.43 17.26
C THR A 215 3.23 4.86 16.03
N GLY A 216 2.10 4.23 15.77
CA GLY A 216 1.24 4.48 14.61
C GLY A 216 -0.06 3.67 14.66
N PHE A 217 -0.63 3.37 13.50
CA PHE A 217 -1.88 2.60 13.34
C PHE A 217 -1.65 1.37 12.47
N TRP A 218 -2.42 0.31 12.69
CA TRP A 218 -2.29 -0.94 11.94
C TRP A 218 -3.18 -0.97 10.70
N PHE A 219 -3.04 -0.01 9.83
CA PHE A 219 -3.67 -0.04 8.50
C PHE A 219 -2.79 0.65 7.44
N ILE A 220 -3.08 0.33 6.19
CA ILE A 220 -2.56 1.00 5.00
C ILE A 220 -3.73 1.35 4.09
N PRO A 221 -3.62 2.35 3.20
CA PRO A 221 -4.59 2.55 2.12
C PRO A 221 -4.70 1.31 1.24
N ASP A 222 -5.92 0.92 0.84
CA ASP A 222 -6.17 -0.31 0.06
C ASP A 222 -6.20 -0.07 -1.46
N PHE A 223 -5.29 0.75 -1.96
CA PHE A 223 -5.17 1.02 -3.41
C PHE A 223 -4.21 0.08 -4.14
N GLY A 224 -3.45 -0.72 -3.42
CA GLY A 224 -2.47 -1.63 -4.01
C GLY A 224 -2.13 -2.81 -3.12
N SER A 225 -1.82 -3.92 -3.74
CA SER A 225 -1.48 -5.17 -3.06
C SER A 225 -0.22 -5.80 -3.65
N THR A 226 0.40 -6.69 -2.90
CA THR A 226 1.46 -7.56 -3.43
C THR A 226 0.92 -8.97 -3.65
N ALA A 227 1.64 -9.77 -4.44
CA ALA A 227 1.29 -11.15 -4.74
C ALA A 227 0.88 -11.96 -3.51
N HIS A 228 1.63 -11.85 -2.42
CA HIS A 228 1.34 -12.55 -1.16
C HIS A 228 0.03 -12.10 -0.49
N MET A 229 -0.35 -10.84 -0.65
CA MET A 229 -1.58 -10.30 -0.03
C MET A 229 -2.84 -10.69 -0.78
N ILE A 230 -2.72 -11.06 -2.05
CA ILE A 230 -3.85 -11.41 -2.92
C ILE A 230 -3.88 -12.89 -3.28
N GLN A 231 -3.00 -13.70 -2.71
CA GLN A 231 -2.99 -15.13 -2.95
C GLN A 231 -4.35 -15.75 -2.57
N GLY A 232 -4.97 -16.48 -3.51
CA GLY A 232 -6.30 -17.05 -3.34
C GLY A 232 -7.47 -16.10 -3.64
N ALA A 233 -7.23 -14.78 -3.80
CA ALA A 233 -8.29 -13.87 -4.21
C ALA A 233 -8.56 -13.92 -5.72
N THR A 234 -9.79 -13.62 -6.12
CA THR A 234 -10.17 -13.36 -7.51
C THR A 234 -10.60 -11.91 -7.63
N LEU A 235 -10.14 -11.21 -8.66
CA LEU A 235 -10.42 -9.81 -8.91
C LEU A 235 -11.19 -9.65 -10.21
N ASP A 236 -12.07 -8.66 -10.27
CA ASP A 236 -12.83 -8.34 -11.49
C ASP A 236 -11.92 -7.68 -12.52
N ALA A 237 -11.01 -6.80 -12.07
CA ALA A 237 -9.94 -6.25 -12.89
C ALA A 237 -8.70 -5.94 -12.03
N ALA A 238 -7.54 -5.75 -12.66
CA ALA A 238 -6.30 -5.39 -12.00
C ALA A 238 -5.34 -4.59 -12.91
N PHE A 239 -4.62 -3.65 -12.30
CA PHE A 239 -3.39 -3.09 -12.84
C PHE A 239 -2.23 -3.91 -12.29
N VAL A 240 -1.32 -4.38 -13.14
CA VAL A 240 -0.22 -5.25 -12.73
C VAL A 240 1.12 -4.61 -13.08
N ASP A 241 1.96 -4.40 -12.08
CA ASP A 241 3.35 -3.99 -12.24
C ASP A 241 4.25 -5.22 -12.07
N LEU A 242 4.91 -5.61 -13.17
CA LEU A 242 5.78 -6.77 -13.22
C LEU A 242 7.28 -6.40 -13.09
N GLN A 243 7.58 -5.14 -12.84
CA GLN A 243 8.96 -4.67 -12.73
C GLN A 243 9.77 -5.50 -11.71
N HIS A 244 10.98 -5.83 -12.09
CA HIS A 244 11.96 -6.50 -11.23
C HIS A 244 12.93 -5.52 -10.59
N SER A 245 13.43 -5.88 -9.41
CA SER A 245 14.46 -5.09 -8.70
C SER A 245 15.87 -5.32 -9.26
N SER A 246 16.06 -6.29 -10.15
CA SER A 246 17.36 -6.66 -10.74
C SER A 246 17.20 -6.97 -12.22
N SER A 247 18.30 -6.84 -12.98
CA SER A 247 18.35 -7.16 -14.42
C SER A 247 18.08 -8.64 -14.75
N LYS A 248 18.12 -9.53 -13.74
CA LYS A 248 17.79 -10.95 -13.88
C LYS A 248 16.66 -11.29 -12.92
N PRO A 249 15.49 -11.73 -13.41
CA PRO A 249 14.39 -12.16 -12.55
C PRO A 249 14.79 -13.40 -11.73
N SER A 250 14.51 -13.38 -10.44
CA SER A 250 14.64 -14.57 -9.60
C SER A 250 13.40 -15.46 -9.75
N MET A 251 13.52 -16.75 -9.42
CA MET A 251 12.35 -17.64 -9.39
C MET A 251 11.22 -17.08 -8.51
N THR A 252 11.57 -16.48 -7.38
CA THR A 252 10.58 -15.84 -6.47
C THR A 252 9.85 -14.69 -7.15
N SER A 253 10.54 -13.86 -7.94
CA SER A 253 9.90 -12.75 -8.67
C SER A 253 9.01 -13.24 -9.81
N LEU A 254 9.40 -14.32 -10.50
CA LEU A 254 8.57 -14.96 -11.52
C LEU A 254 7.29 -15.55 -10.92
N ILE A 255 7.39 -16.25 -9.78
CA ILE A 255 6.23 -16.77 -9.05
C ILE A 255 5.31 -15.63 -8.62
N ALA A 256 5.85 -14.54 -8.08
CA ALA A 256 5.06 -13.37 -7.67
C ALA A 256 4.32 -12.75 -8.87
N ALA A 257 4.97 -12.60 -10.01
CA ALA A 257 4.37 -12.13 -11.24
C ALA A 257 3.24 -13.07 -11.73
N TYR A 258 3.47 -14.37 -11.75
CA TYR A 258 2.45 -15.36 -12.10
C TYR A 258 1.24 -15.25 -11.17
N VAL A 259 1.45 -15.12 -9.85
CA VAL A 259 0.36 -14.93 -8.89
C VAL A 259 -0.45 -13.67 -9.22
N CYS A 260 0.19 -12.54 -9.53
CA CYS A 260 -0.51 -11.31 -9.90
C CYS A 260 -1.33 -11.49 -11.19
N LEU A 261 -0.75 -12.09 -12.23
CA LEU A 261 -1.40 -12.31 -13.53
C LEU A 261 -2.59 -13.27 -13.43
N SER A 262 -2.52 -14.25 -12.53
CA SER A 262 -3.59 -15.25 -12.34
C SER A 262 -4.76 -14.76 -11.49
N ARG A 263 -4.80 -13.49 -11.06
CA ARG A 263 -5.87 -12.99 -10.17
C ARG A 263 -7.13 -12.56 -10.90
N VAL A 264 -7.06 -12.26 -12.18
CA VAL A 264 -8.23 -11.90 -13.00
C VAL A 264 -8.70 -13.09 -13.83
N ARG A 265 -10.02 -13.19 -14.04
CA ARG A 265 -10.61 -14.30 -14.80
C ARG A 265 -10.44 -14.12 -16.30
N LYS A 266 -10.38 -12.88 -16.78
CA LYS A 266 -10.31 -12.53 -18.18
C LYS A 266 -9.11 -11.62 -18.44
N LEU A 267 -8.39 -11.89 -19.51
CA LEU A 267 -7.20 -11.11 -19.87
C LEU A 267 -7.55 -9.66 -20.23
N GLU A 268 -8.73 -9.43 -20.77
CA GLU A 268 -9.26 -8.07 -21.07
C GLU A 268 -9.40 -7.18 -19.83
N ASN A 269 -9.55 -7.77 -18.65
CA ASN A 269 -9.67 -7.06 -17.37
C ASN A 269 -8.31 -6.86 -16.68
N MET A 270 -7.22 -7.07 -17.38
CA MET A 270 -5.88 -6.87 -16.86
C MET A 270 -5.13 -5.82 -17.66
N CYS A 271 -4.58 -4.83 -16.97
CA CYS A 271 -3.69 -3.83 -17.53
C CYS A 271 -2.28 -4.02 -16.97
N VAL A 272 -1.30 -4.27 -17.82
CA VAL A 272 0.11 -4.37 -17.41
C VAL A 272 0.73 -2.99 -17.50
N MET A 273 1.12 -2.43 -16.35
CA MET A 273 1.74 -1.10 -16.26
C MET A 273 3.21 -1.12 -16.68
N GLN A 274 3.95 -2.12 -16.20
CA GLN A 274 5.35 -2.32 -16.57
C GLN A 274 5.60 -3.80 -16.80
N PRO A 275 6.05 -4.20 -18.00
CA PRO A 275 6.42 -5.57 -18.31
C PRO A 275 7.72 -5.98 -17.60
N PHE A 276 8.07 -7.27 -17.74
CA PHE A 276 9.35 -7.82 -17.27
C PHE A 276 10.56 -7.13 -17.88
#